data_667a42b964c2d3982f4037cb45778612
#
_entry.id   667a42b964c2d3982f4037cb45778612
#
_cell.length_a   1.000
_cell.length_b   1.000
_cell.length_c   1.000
_cell.angle_alpha   90.00
_cell.angle_beta   90.00
_cell.angle_gamma   90.00
#
_symmetry.space_group_name_H-M   'P 1'
#
loop_
_entity.id
_entity.type
_entity.pdbx_description
1 polymer ?
#
loop_
_entity_poly.entity_id
_entity_poly.type
_entity_poly.pdbx_seq_one_letter_code
_entity_poly.pdbx_strand_id
1 'polypeptide(L)'
;MKADMMKQEKLQPDDKVATVSLVVLLALLLMSCSNKSEKLAAFTNVNLVPMTGEKTIENQTVLVEGAKIVAIGGSDALRIPEGTQVIDGNGAYLMPGLADMHMHTRQDWEDRDIWPVHPLNLYLANGVTTIRDFAPQGSPLTYALQWRDEIRAGTRNGPTIYASGKLLYASPLEDPGGIVRQNHALGFDFLKLYSYLSIEDFHDAMVTAKDLGMYTSGHIPYAVGLEGILAEGMDEIAHVEELLPEFIDFDRNKNLTPEEWLPYIVEAALLQWDFSSSTLQADFETDNLETLVRITDQLRSANVPVCTTMVVDDIIQWKLLHPEAFLGRPENQYLPSAYLESFQRGEEKHQVQFRGMEDLAAFKYGIDRWVLAGLQKAGILLLLGTDSGTGGMGIVPGYSIHDELRVLIENGFSPYEAIAAGTVNASIVVEKMTGDGDFGTIEMGKRADLILVRDNPLEDITTIEEPLGVMAAGRWYSQETLAELIEPANLPASEKE
;
A
#
# COMPACT_ATOMS: atom_id res chain seq x y z
N MET A 1 -25.26 77.81 31.85
CA MET A 1 -26.05 78.56 30.83
C MET A 1 -26.12 77.67 29.60
N LYS A 2 -27.29 77.31 29.18
CA LYS A 2 -27.74 76.55 28.01
C LYS A 2 -27.25 75.13 27.83
N ALA A 3 -28.21 74.19 28.14
CA ALA A 3 -28.30 72.81 27.67
C ALA A 3 -28.62 72.80 26.18
N ASP A 4 -28.07 71.84 25.46
CA ASP A 4 -28.61 71.44 24.18
C ASP A 4 -28.93 69.94 24.25
N MET A 5 -30.22 69.66 24.04
CA MET A 5 -30.88 68.34 24.10
C MET A 5 -30.59 67.62 22.78
N MET A 6 -29.91 66.49 22.85
CA MET A 6 -29.90 65.51 21.76
C MET A 6 -31.19 64.69 21.80
N LYS A 7 -32.00 64.81 20.74
CA LYS A 7 -33.17 63.99 20.47
C LYS A 7 -32.73 62.53 20.20
N GLN A 8 -33.24 61.64 21.00
CA GLN A 8 -33.25 60.21 20.70
C GLN A 8 -34.39 59.90 19.72
N GLU A 9 -34.06 59.53 18.50
CA GLU A 9 -34.99 58.88 17.59
C GLU A 9 -35.26 57.45 18.05
N LYS A 10 -36.53 57.15 18.35
CA LYS A 10 -36.99 55.82 18.64
C LYS A 10 -37.19 55.07 17.30
N LEU A 11 -36.34 54.09 17.07
CA LEU A 11 -36.55 53.08 16.04
C LEU A 11 -37.80 52.25 16.39
N GLN A 12 -38.73 52.12 15.45
CA GLN A 12 -39.96 51.32 15.60
C GLN A 12 -39.67 49.81 15.62
N PRO A 13 -40.46 48.99 16.31
CA PRO A 13 -40.19 47.54 16.51
C PRO A 13 -40.30 46.67 15.25
N ASP A 14 -40.89 47.13 14.14
CA ASP A 14 -41.27 46.31 13.02
C ASP A 14 -40.08 45.96 12.06
N ASP A 15 -39.03 46.78 12.01
CA ASP A 15 -37.90 46.55 11.14
C ASP A 15 -36.97 45.43 11.63
N LYS A 16 -36.96 45.10 12.92
CA LYS A 16 -36.11 43.99 13.45
C LYS A 16 -36.70 42.62 13.20
N VAL A 17 -38.01 42.49 13.12
CA VAL A 17 -38.67 41.22 12.85
C VAL A 17 -38.50 40.83 11.38
N ALA A 18 -38.58 41.81 10.46
CA ALA A 18 -38.41 41.56 9.02
C ALA A 18 -36.96 41.14 8.70
N THR A 19 -35.94 41.73 9.36
CA THR A 19 -34.52 41.41 9.12
C THR A 19 -34.15 40.04 9.69
N VAL A 20 -34.68 39.64 10.86
CA VAL A 20 -34.45 38.33 11.44
C VAL A 20 -35.13 37.23 10.61
N SER A 21 -36.34 37.48 10.13
CA SER A 21 -37.06 36.52 9.25
C SER A 21 -36.34 36.30 7.90
N LEU A 22 -35.78 37.36 7.32
CA LEU A 22 -35.03 37.27 6.05
C LEU A 22 -33.71 36.52 6.21
N VAL A 23 -32.99 36.71 7.32
CA VAL A 23 -31.73 36.02 7.62
C VAL A 23 -31.98 34.53 7.94
N VAL A 24 -33.07 34.19 8.64
CA VAL A 24 -33.47 32.81 8.91
C VAL A 24 -33.93 32.13 7.63
N LEU A 25 -34.68 32.82 6.73
CA LEU A 25 -35.08 32.28 5.44
C LEU A 25 -33.90 32.08 4.49
N LEU A 26 -32.90 33.00 4.51
CA LEU A 26 -31.67 32.86 3.74
C LEU A 26 -30.76 31.72 4.29
N ALA A 27 -30.72 31.54 5.62
CA ALA A 27 -30.03 30.43 6.26
C ALA A 27 -30.71 29.07 5.96
N LEU A 28 -32.03 29.03 5.90
CA LEU A 28 -32.79 27.85 5.49
C LEU A 28 -32.68 27.56 3.98
N LEU A 29 -32.52 28.59 3.14
CA LEU A 29 -32.23 28.44 1.71
C LEU A 29 -30.79 28.01 1.43
N LEU A 30 -29.83 28.39 2.29
CA LEU A 30 -28.43 27.92 2.22
C LEU A 30 -28.25 26.50 2.79
N MET A 31 -29.16 26.02 3.64
CA MET A 31 -29.21 24.60 4.06
C MET A 31 -29.92 23.70 3.04
N SER A 32 -30.56 24.26 1.99
CA SER A 32 -31.07 23.52 0.84
C SER A 32 -29.99 23.28 -0.23
N CYS A 33 -28.69 23.24 0.17
CA CYS A 33 -27.64 22.76 -0.68
C CYS A 33 -27.76 21.24 -0.85
N SER A 34 -28.36 20.89 -1.99
CA SER A 34 -28.06 19.68 -2.75
C SER A 34 -27.84 18.43 -1.89
N ASN A 35 -28.92 17.83 -1.36
CA ASN A 35 -28.98 16.40 -1.22
C ASN A 35 -28.86 15.79 -2.63
N LYS A 36 -27.67 15.69 -3.20
CA LYS A 36 -27.39 14.64 -4.15
C LYS A 36 -27.68 13.37 -3.36
N SER A 37 -28.82 12.71 -3.62
CA SER A 37 -29.08 11.38 -3.11
C SER A 37 -27.81 10.56 -3.39
N GLU A 38 -27.11 10.14 -2.33
CA GLU A 38 -25.96 9.28 -2.49
C GLU A 38 -26.41 8.02 -3.22
N LYS A 39 -25.60 7.54 -4.15
CA LYS A 39 -25.96 6.37 -4.93
C LYS A 39 -26.03 5.15 -4.01
N LEU A 40 -27.14 4.43 -4.07
CA LEU A 40 -27.31 3.16 -3.38
C LEU A 40 -26.87 2.00 -4.28
N ALA A 41 -26.09 1.08 -3.73
CA ALA A 41 -25.75 -0.20 -4.36
C ALA A 41 -26.00 -1.35 -3.38
N ALA A 42 -26.40 -2.51 -3.88
CA ALA A 42 -26.61 -3.69 -3.06
C ALA A 42 -25.98 -4.92 -3.74
N PHE A 43 -25.10 -5.59 -3.03
CA PHE A 43 -24.67 -6.94 -3.38
C PHE A 43 -25.67 -7.92 -2.77
N THR A 44 -26.27 -8.77 -3.59
CA THR A 44 -27.28 -9.74 -3.15
C THR A 44 -26.81 -11.16 -3.44
N ASN A 45 -27.33 -12.13 -2.70
CA ASN A 45 -27.03 -13.56 -2.89
C ASN A 45 -25.49 -13.83 -2.91
N VAL A 46 -24.75 -13.16 -2.01
CA VAL A 46 -23.30 -13.35 -1.86
C VAL A 46 -22.97 -14.14 -0.61
N ASN A 47 -21.86 -14.85 -0.66
CA ASN A 47 -21.22 -15.44 0.53
C ASN A 47 -20.16 -14.45 1.02
N LEU A 48 -20.26 -13.99 2.27
CA LEU A 48 -19.31 -13.01 2.80
C LEU A 48 -18.06 -13.69 3.35
N VAL A 49 -16.91 -13.14 3.01
CA VAL A 49 -15.64 -13.31 3.70
C VAL A 49 -15.33 -11.99 4.40
N PRO A 50 -15.90 -11.74 5.60
CA PRO A 50 -15.92 -10.41 6.18
C PRO A 50 -14.58 -9.96 6.77
N MET A 51 -13.60 -10.85 6.87
CA MET A 51 -12.28 -10.64 7.50
C MET A 51 -12.35 -10.20 8.98
N THR A 52 -13.49 -10.42 9.65
CA THR A 52 -13.65 -10.27 11.12
C THR A 52 -13.32 -11.57 11.87
N GLY A 53 -12.59 -12.47 11.26
CA GLY A 53 -12.19 -13.80 11.64
C GLY A 53 -12.21 -14.74 10.43
N GLU A 54 -11.57 -15.90 10.55
CA GLU A 54 -11.50 -16.91 9.51
C GLU A 54 -12.85 -17.64 9.36
N LYS A 55 -13.76 -17.05 8.59
CA LYS A 55 -15.13 -17.55 8.39
C LYS A 55 -15.76 -17.03 7.11
N THR A 56 -16.73 -17.78 6.61
CA THR A 56 -17.69 -17.35 5.59
C THR A 56 -19.10 -17.26 6.19
N ILE A 57 -19.92 -16.34 5.67
CA ILE A 57 -21.34 -16.18 6.04
C ILE A 57 -22.15 -16.26 4.76
N GLU A 58 -22.91 -17.34 4.60
CA GLU A 58 -23.64 -17.65 3.36
C GLU A 58 -24.87 -16.75 3.15
N ASN A 59 -25.24 -16.57 1.89
CA ASN A 59 -26.48 -15.96 1.41
C ASN A 59 -26.80 -14.61 2.06
N GLN A 60 -25.88 -13.65 1.93
CA GLN A 60 -26.01 -12.33 2.50
C GLN A 60 -26.32 -11.26 1.42
N THR A 61 -26.86 -10.15 1.89
CA THR A 61 -26.96 -8.89 1.17
C THR A 61 -26.16 -7.83 1.90
N VAL A 62 -25.37 -7.05 1.16
CA VAL A 62 -24.62 -5.89 1.65
C VAL A 62 -25.13 -4.65 0.94
N LEU A 63 -25.66 -3.68 1.70
CA LEU A 63 -26.14 -2.40 1.18
C LEU A 63 -25.08 -1.33 1.40
N VAL A 64 -24.78 -0.59 0.34
CA VAL A 64 -23.82 0.51 0.30
C VAL A 64 -24.53 1.80 -0.05
N GLU A 65 -24.25 2.88 0.69
CA GLU A 65 -24.70 4.24 0.40
C GLU A 65 -23.48 5.15 0.29
N GLY A 66 -23.31 5.77 -0.89
CA GLY A 66 -22.09 6.53 -1.18
C GLY A 66 -20.86 5.64 -1.07
N ALA A 67 -19.94 5.97 -0.17
CA ALA A 67 -18.72 5.21 0.06
C ALA A 67 -18.80 4.26 1.27
N LYS A 68 -19.97 4.10 1.92
CA LYS A 68 -20.08 3.37 3.19
C LYS A 68 -21.00 2.15 3.10
N ILE A 69 -20.64 1.10 3.82
CA ILE A 69 -21.51 -0.03 4.08
C ILE A 69 -22.51 0.38 5.14
N VAL A 70 -23.80 0.37 4.79
CA VAL A 70 -24.89 0.86 5.66
C VAL A 70 -25.76 -0.24 6.25
N ALA A 71 -25.82 -1.41 5.60
CA ALA A 71 -26.52 -2.56 6.15
C ALA A 71 -25.95 -3.89 5.64
N ILE A 72 -26.01 -4.93 6.48
CA ILE A 72 -25.65 -6.30 6.15
C ILE A 72 -26.71 -7.21 6.76
N GLY A 73 -27.18 -8.19 6.00
CA GLY A 73 -28.17 -9.16 6.50
C GLY A 73 -28.44 -10.28 5.51
N GLY A 74 -29.19 -11.30 5.93
CA GLY A 74 -29.60 -12.39 5.04
C GLY A 74 -30.37 -11.89 3.82
N SER A 75 -30.09 -12.46 2.65
CA SER A 75 -30.69 -12.00 1.37
C SER A 75 -32.22 -12.05 1.36
N ASP A 76 -32.81 -12.99 2.11
CA ASP A 76 -34.26 -13.10 2.25
C ASP A 76 -34.87 -12.11 3.27
N ALA A 77 -34.04 -11.47 4.10
CA ALA A 77 -34.48 -10.64 5.22
C ALA A 77 -34.22 -9.15 5.00
N LEU A 78 -33.11 -8.76 4.35
CA LEU A 78 -32.75 -7.36 4.13
C LEU A 78 -33.56 -6.75 2.99
N ARG A 79 -34.31 -5.68 3.30
CA ARG A 79 -35.09 -4.96 2.30
C ARG A 79 -34.22 -3.98 1.54
N ILE A 80 -34.15 -4.13 0.22
CA ILE A 80 -33.44 -3.23 -0.68
C ILE A 80 -34.35 -2.05 -1.03
N PRO A 81 -33.90 -0.78 -0.86
CA PRO A 81 -34.67 0.40 -1.27
C PRO A 81 -34.90 0.44 -2.79
N GLU A 82 -35.98 1.03 -3.21
CA GLU A 82 -36.29 1.26 -4.64
C GLU A 82 -35.23 2.20 -5.26
N GLY A 83 -34.81 1.90 -6.48
CA GLY A 83 -33.79 2.66 -7.20
C GLY A 83 -32.34 2.31 -6.85
N THR A 84 -32.12 1.30 -5.99
CA THR A 84 -30.77 0.77 -5.68
C THR A 84 -30.18 0.03 -6.89
N GLN A 85 -28.92 0.26 -7.21
CA GLN A 85 -28.17 -0.57 -8.15
C GLN A 85 -27.95 -1.96 -7.53
N VAL A 86 -28.53 -2.99 -8.12
CA VAL A 86 -28.39 -4.37 -7.61
C VAL A 86 -27.28 -5.09 -8.37
N ILE A 87 -26.33 -5.66 -7.63
CA ILE A 87 -25.29 -6.56 -8.09
C ILE A 87 -25.61 -7.94 -7.53
N ASP A 88 -26.14 -8.83 -8.37
CA ASP A 88 -26.46 -10.20 -7.97
C ASP A 88 -25.18 -11.05 -7.98
N GLY A 89 -24.75 -11.51 -6.83
CA GLY A 89 -23.57 -12.36 -6.70
C GLY A 89 -23.81 -13.80 -7.12
N ASN A 90 -25.07 -14.25 -7.20
CA ASN A 90 -25.41 -15.61 -7.61
C ASN A 90 -24.60 -16.70 -6.89
N GLY A 91 -24.34 -16.52 -5.59
CA GLY A 91 -23.55 -17.43 -4.75
C GLY A 91 -22.04 -17.18 -4.76
N ALA A 92 -21.54 -16.17 -5.49
CA ALA A 92 -20.16 -15.73 -5.44
C ALA A 92 -19.77 -15.17 -4.06
N TYR A 93 -18.47 -14.99 -3.85
CA TYR A 93 -17.91 -14.52 -2.56
C TYR A 93 -17.59 -13.05 -2.61
N LEU A 94 -17.98 -12.34 -1.55
CA LEU A 94 -17.67 -10.92 -1.37
C LEU A 94 -16.68 -10.77 -0.22
N MET A 95 -15.52 -10.17 -0.51
CA MET A 95 -14.45 -9.92 0.45
C MET A 95 -14.04 -8.44 0.44
N PRO A 96 -13.31 -7.94 1.45
CA PRO A 96 -12.71 -6.60 1.39
C PRO A 96 -11.72 -6.47 0.24
N GLY A 97 -11.60 -5.25 -0.31
CA GLY A 97 -10.55 -4.88 -1.25
C GLY A 97 -9.16 -4.97 -0.64
N LEU A 98 -8.19 -5.34 -1.44
CA LEU A 98 -6.78 -5.44 -1.03
C LEU A 98 -6.15 -4.04 -0.92
N ALA A 99 -5.15 -3.94 -0.05
CA ALA A 99 -4.25 -2.80 0.08
C ALA A 99 -2.82 -3.23 -0.28
N ASP A 100 -2.19 -2.51 -1.22
CA ASP A 100 -0.75 -2.57 -1.45
C ASP A 100 -0.08 -1.51 -0.57
N MET A 101 0.53 -1.97 0.53
CA MET A 101 1.07 -1.10 1.57
C MET A 101 2.49 -0.62 1.30
N HIS A 102 3.09 -1.00 0.17
CA HIS A 102 4.37 -0.49 -0.30
C HIS A 102 4.46 -0.53 -1.82
N MET A 103 4.28 0.63 -2.43
CA MET A 103 4.45 0.82 -3.87
C MET A 103 4.95 2.24 -4.15
N HIS A 104 5.23 2.55 -5.41
CA HIS A 104 5.72 3.86 -5.85
C HIS A 104 4.91 4.36 -7.03
N THR A 105 4.24 5.50 -6.88
CA THR A 105 3.65 6.19 -8.04
C THR A 105 4.74 6.89 -8.84
N ARG A 106 4.48 7.10 -10.13
CA ARG A 106 5.38 7.84 -11.04
C ARG A 106 4.58 8.85 -11.83
N GLN A 107 5.09 10.06 -11.92
CA GLN A 107 4.46 11.10 -12.72
C GLN A 107 4.35 10.73 -14.20
N ASP A 108 5.31 9.93 -14.73
CA ASP A 108 5.32 9.46 -16.11
C ASP A 108 4.26 8.40 -16.42
N TRP A 109 3.46 7.95 -15.44
CA TRP A 109 2.30 7.09 -15.69
C TRP A 109 1.23 7.73 -16.57
N GLU A 110 1.24 9.05 -16.69
CA GLU A 110 0.40 9.80 -17.63
C GLU A 110 0.85 9.62 -19.09
N ASP A 111 2.09 9.22 -19.33
CA ASP A 111 2.67 9.06 -20.67
C ASP A 111 2.31 7.67 -21.24
N ARG A 112 1.40 7.66 -22.21
CA ARG A 112 0.92 6.43 -22.87
C ARG A 112 1.91 5.80 -23.85
N ASP A 113 2.94 6.52 -24.23
CA ASP A 113 4.03 5.97 -25.03
C ASP A 113 5.00 5.16 -24.15
N ILE A 114 5.04 5.43 -22.85
CA ILE A 114 5.82 4.67 -21.85
C ILE A 114 4.97 3.57 -21.22
N TRP A 115 3.76 3.94 -20.74
CA TRP A 115 2.85 3.07 -20.02
C TRP A 115 1.58 2.83 -20.84
N PRO A 116 1.42 1.67 -21.49
CA PRO A 116 0.28 1.42 -22.38
C PRO A 116 -1.07 1.50 -21.67
N VAL A 117 -1.07 1.20 -20.38
CA VAL A 117 -2.21 1.35 -19.47
C VAL A 117 -1.79 2.18 -18.26
N HIS A 118 -2.66 3.07 -17.77
CA HIS A 118 -2.37 3.81 -16.55
C HIS A 118 -2.34 2.85 -15.34
N PRO A 119 -1.22 2.73 -14.60
CA PRO A 119 -1.08 1.73 -13.56
C PRO A 119 -2.12 1.77 -12.44
N LEU A 120 -2.73 2.92 -12.13
CA LEU A 120 -3.86 2.97 -11.18
C LEU A 120 -5.05 2.12 -11.62
N ASN A 121 -5.26 1.92 -12.92
CA ASN A 121 -6.29 1.03 -13.43
C ASN A 121 -5.93 -0.45 -13.23
N LEU A 122 -4.62 -0.79 -13.34
CA LEU A 122 -4.13 -2.14 -13.08
C LEU A 122 -4.37 -2.54 -11.62
N TYR A 123 -4.16 -1.63 -10.67
CA TYR A 123 -4.49 -1.89 -9.26
C TYR A 123 -5.97 -2.24 -9.09
N LEU A 124 -6.88 -1.44 -9.66
CA LEU A 124 -8.32 -1.71 -9.57
C LEU A 124 -8.68 -3.06 -10.21
N ALA A 125 -8.13 -3.36 -11.40
CA ALA A 125 -8.42 -4.60 -12.11
C ALA A 125 -7.97 -5.85 -11.34
N ASN A 126 -6.98 -5.71 -10.46
CA ASN A 126 -6.45 -6.77 -9.61
C ASN A 126 -6.98 -6.72 -8.16
N GLY A 127 -8.09 -6.02 -7.91
CA GLY A 127 -8.74 -6.01 -6.60
C GLY A 127 -8.08 -5.09 -5.56
N VAL A 128 -7.05 -4.31 -5.94
CA VAL A 128 -6.40 -3.37 -5.03
C VAL A 128 -7.19 -2.07 -4.98
N THR A 129 -7.79 -1.77 -3.84
CA THR A 129 -8.64 -0.61 -3.60
C THR A 129 -7.96 0.47 -2.76
N THR A 130 -6.81 0.15 -2.18
CA THR A 130 -5.98 1.07 -1.39
C THR A 130 -4.52 0.87 -1.75
N ILE A 131 -3.77 1.96 -1.90
CA ILE A 131 -2.31 1.93 -2.10
C ILE A 131 -1.64 2.91 -1.16
N ARG A 132 -0.42 2.55 -0.73
CA ARG A 132 0.44 3.42 0.05
C ARG A 132 1.76 3.67 -0.70
N ASP A 133 1.92 4.92 -1.12
CA ASP A 133 3.03 5.37 -1.96
C ASP A 133 4.24 5.78 -1.12
N PHE A 134 5.31 5.00 -1.21
CA PHE A 134 6.55 5.13 -0.43
C PHE A 134 7.58 6.06 -1.05
N ALA A 135 7.25 7.09 -1.66
CA ALA A 135 7.96 8.18 -2.31
C ALA A 135 7.57 8.29 -3.78
N PRO A 136 6.62 9.16 -4.09
CA PRO A 136 6.23 9.48 -5.45
C PRO A 136 7.44 9.87 -6.29
N GLN A 137 7.56 9.33 -7.50
CA GLN A 137 8.69 9.60 -8.40
C GLN A 137 8.30 10.64 -9.44
N GLY A 138 9.01 11.78 -9.45
CA GLY A 138 8.74 12.88 -10.37
C GLY A 138 8.82 14.24 -9.69
N SER A 139 8.35 15.29 -10.36
CA SER A 139 8.33 16.65 -9.82
C SER A 139 7.20 17.47 -10.44
N PRO A 140 6.36 18.14 -9.64
CA PRO A 140 6.40 18.16 -8.17
C PRO A 140 5.79 16.89 -7.56
N LEU A 141 6.28 16.43 -6.41
CA LEU A 141 5.79 15.22 -5.72
C LEU A 141 4.29 15.31 -5.34
N THR A 142 3.75 16.53 -5.23
CA THR A 142 2.34 16.79 -4.92
C THR A 142 1.36 16.28 -5.99
N TYR A 143 1.83 15.78 -7.15
CA TYR A 143 0.94 15.12 -8.10
C TYR A 143 0.23 13.89 -7.51
N ALA A 144 0.88 13.15 -6.60
CA ALA A 144 0.26 12.01 -5.91
C ALA A 144 -0.93 12.48 -5.04
N LEU A 145 -0.79 13.62 -4.35
CA LEU A 145 -1.88 14.24 -3.59
C LEU A 145 -3.00 14.74 -4.50
N GLN A 146 -2.66 15.30 -5.67
CA GLN A 146 -3.63 15.69 -6.68
C GLN A 146 -4.42 14.47 -7.18
N TRP A 147 -3.74 13.37 -7.53
CA TRP A 147 -4.43 12.14 -7.96
C TRP A 147 -5.34 11.59 -6.85
N ARG A 148 -4.90 11.62 -5.59
CA ARG A 148 -5.74 11.28 -4.44
C ARG A 148 -7.03 12.09 -4.41
N ASP A 149 -6.93 13.40 -4.60
CA ASP A 149 -8.10 14.30 -4.59
C ASP A 149 -9.01 14.08 -5.81
N GLU A 150 -8.45 13.83 -6.99
CA GLU A 150 -9.19 13.49 -8.21
C GLU A 150 -9.95 12.16 -8.05
N ILE A 151 -9.32 11.14 -7.46
CA ILE A 151 -9.96 9.85 -7.16
C ILE A 151 -11.10 10.05 -6.17
N ARG A 152 -10.86 10.80 -5.09
CA ARG A 152 -11.90 11.13 -4.10
C ARG A 152 -13.07 11.88 -4.73
N ALA A 153 -12.80 12.82 -5.61
CA ALA A 153 -13.82 13.58 -6.35
C ALA A 153 -14.55 12.75 -7.44
N GLY A 154 -14.01 11.60 -7.84
CA GLY A 154 -14.55 10.74 -8.90
C GLY A 154 -14.24 11.20 -10.31
N THR A 155 -13.24 12.04 -10.49
CA THR A 155 -12.75 12.50 -11.79
C THR A 155 -11.62 11.66 -12.35
N ARG A 156 -11.05 10.78 -11.51
CA ARG A 156 -10.04 9.78 -11.87
C ARG A 156 -10.44 8.41 -11.33
N ASN A 157 -10.17 7.35 -12.08
CA ASN A 157 -10.24 5.98 -11.58
C ASN A 157 -8.94 5.65 -10.84
N GLY A 158 -9.06 4.87 -9.76
CA GLY A 158 -7.91 4.43 -8.99
C GLY A 158 -8.30 4.01 -7.57
N PRO A 159 -7.38 3.35 -6.86
CA PRO A 159 -7.50 3.05 -5.44
C PRO A 159 -7.39 4.32 -4.58
N THR A 160 -7.80 4.23 -3.32
CA THR A 160 -7.48 5.27 -2.32
C THR A 160 -5.97 5.36 -2.14
N ILE A 161 -5.39 6.57 -2.15
CA ILE A 161 -3.95 6.81 -2.07
C ILE A 161 -3.60 7.41 -0.71
N TYR A 162 -2.64 6.77 -0.01
CA TYR A 162 -1.86 7.35 1.07
C TYR A 162 -0.43 7.53 0.57
N ALA A 163 0.24 8.65 0.89
CA ALA A 163 1.53 8.94 0.30
C ALA A 163 2.52 9.58 1.28
N SER A 164 3.79 9.18 1.16
CA SER A 164 4.91 9.92 1.72
C SER A 164 5.31 11.07 0.79
N GLY A 165 6.00 12.05 1.37
CA GLY A 165 6.58 13.15 0.60
C GLY A 165 8.02 12.87 0.17
N LYS A 166 8.85 13.93 0.23
CA LYS A 166 10.28 13.79 -0.05
C LYS A 166 10.90 12.81 0.96
N LEU A 167 11.48 11.72 0.44
CA LEU A 167 12.18 10.73 1.26
C LEU A 167 13.49 11.30 1.81
N LEU A 168 13.91 10.84 2.99
CA LEU A 168 15.24 11.08 3.55
C LEU A 168 16.15 9.94 3.08
N TYR A 169 16.94 10.19 2.03
CA TYR A 169 17.69 9.16 1.32
C TYR A 169 19.05 8.85 1.95
N ALA A 170 19.88 9.88 2.10
CA ALA A 170 21.28 9.70 2.52
C ALA A 170 21.81 10.94 3.23
N SER A 171 22.71 10.71 4.20
CA SER A 171 23.47 11.77 4.87
C SER A 171 24.71 12.20 4.04
N PRO A 172 25.20 13.44 4.21
CA PRO A 172 24.65 14.46 5.12
C PRO A 172 23.44 15.17 4.54
N LEU A 173 22.46 15.49 5.38
CA LEU A 173 21.31 16.32 5.06
C LEU A 173 21.49 17.72 5.68
N GLU A 174 21.13 18.79 4.96
CA GLU A 174 21.26 20.15 5.46
C GLU A 174 20.27 20.45 6.60
N ASP A 175 19.02 19.99 6.49
CA ASP A 175 17.96 20.16 7.49
C ASP A 175 16.99 18.97 7.43
N PRO A 176 17.31 17.83 8.08
CA PRO A 176 16.40 16.67 8.10
C PRO A 176 15.02 17.00 8.68
N GLY A 177 14.97 17.70 9.82
CA GLY A 177 13.74 18.16 10.42
C GLY A 177 12.95 19.13 9.53
N GLY A 178 13.62 19.94 8.73
CA GLY A 178 12.98 20.83 7.75
C GLY A 178 12.26 20.06 6.64
N ILE A 179 12.84 18.96 6.16
CA ILE A 179 12.19 18.07 5.19
C ILE A 179 10.92 17.46 5.80
N VAL A 180 10.99 16.99 7.04
CA VAL A 180 9.83 16.41 7.76
C VAL A 180 8.72 17.46 7.91
N ARG A 181 9.05 18.67 8.38
CA ARG A 181 8.09 19.78 8.50
C ARG A 181 7.45 20.14 7.16
N GLN A 182 8.23 20.14 6.08
CA GLN A 182 7.71 20.43 4.74
C GLN A 182 6.74 19.35 4.27
N ASN A 183 7.09 18.07 4.43
CA ASN A 183 6.22 16.95 4.07
C ASN A 183 4.88 17.03 4.82
N HIS A 184 4.92 17.24 6.14
CA HIS A 184 3.74 17.40 6.97
C HIS A 184 2.87 18.61 6.52
N ALA A 185 3.50 19.76 6.27
CA ALA A 185 2.80 20.98 5.84
C ALA A 185 2.12 20.84 4.46
N LEU A 186 2.65 20.00 3.57
CA LEU A 186 2.07 19.69 2.27
C LEU A 186 0.92 18.68 2.36
N GLY A 187 0.72 18.01 3.50
CA GLY A 187 -0.36 17.04 3.71
C GLY A 187 -0.02 15.62 3.26
N PHE A 188 1.25 15.26 3.26
CA PHE A 188 1.67 13.87 3.13
C PHE A 188 1.39 13.10 4.44
N ASP A 189 1.07 11.82 4.32
CA ASP A 189 0.51 11.02 5.41
C ASP A 189 1.58 10.42 6.34
N PHE A 190 2.80 10.20 5.83
CA PHE A 190 3.91 9.60 6.58
C PHE A 190 5.28 10.00 6.04
N LEU A 191 6.33 9.68 6.80
CA LEU A 191 7.72 9.92 6.47
C LEU A 191 8.38 8.64 5.99
N LYS A 192 9.01 8.65 4.80
CA LYS A 192 9.89 7.57 4.29
C LYS A 192 11.34 7.85 4.70
N LEU A 193 11.94 6.90 5.42
CA LEU A 193 13.36 6.86 5.80
C LEU A 193 14.09 5.82 4.94
N TYR A 194 15.38 6.07 4.66
CA TYR A 194 16.17 5.19 3.79
C TYR A 194 17.48 4.73 4.44
N SER A 195 18.14 3.71 3.85
CA SER A 195 19.25 2.92 4.42
C SER A 195 20.53 3.71 4.70
N TYR A 196 20.72 4.90 4.11
CA TYR A 196 22.00 5.62 4.13
C TYR A 196 22.02 6.83 5.07
N LEU A 197 21.10 6.91 6.02
CA LEU A 197 21.08 7.97 7.01
C LEU A 197 22.12 7.73 8.10
N SER A 198 22.82 8.80 8.52
CA SER A 198 23.62 8.81 9.73
C SER A 198 22.75 8.75 10.98
N ILE A 199 23.34 8.39 12.11
CA ILE A 199 22.65 8.40 13.42
C ILE A 199 22.09 9.80 13.72
N GLU A 200 22.86 10.88 13.43
CA GLU A 200 22.48 12.26 13.70
C GLU A 200 21.29 12.72 12.85
N ASP A 201 21.36 12.53 11.52
CA ASP A 201 20.27 12.93 10.61
C ASP A 201 18.99 12.12 10.86
N PHE A 202 19.15 10.82 11.17
CA PHE A 202 18.03 9.96 11.53
C PHE A 202 17.36 10.43 12.81
N HIS A 203 18.13 10.71 13.88
CA HIS A 203 17.63 11.23 15.15
C HIS A 203 16.86 12.54 14.97
N ASP A 204 17.42 13.51 14.21
CA ASP A 204 16.80 14.82 13.96
C ASP A 204 15.45 14.69 13.22
N ALA A 205 15.41 13.77 12.23
CA ALA A 205 14.19 13.45 11.52
C ALA A 205 13.13 12.82 12.44
N MET A 206 13.54 11.83 13.27
CA MET A 206 12.64 11.11 14.18
C MET A 206 12.07 12.03 15.27
N VAL A 207 12.89 12.89 15.87
CA VAL A 207 12.43 13.91 16.84
C VAL A 207 11.37 14.81 16.21
N THR A 208 11.63 15.31 15.01
CA THR A 208 10.68 16.21 14.32
C THR A 208 9.40 15.46 13.93
N ALA A 209 9.50 14.23 13.42
CA ALA A 209 8.33 13.42 13.06
C ALA A 209 7.45 13.16 14.29
N LYS A 210 8.04 12.80 15.41
CA LYS A 210 7.35 12.57 16.67
C LYS A 210 6.64 13.81 17.20
N ASP A 211 7.30 14.98 17.14
CA ASP A 211 6.71 16.27 17.57
C ASP A 211 5.49 16.66 16.73
N LEU A 212 5.46 16.25 15.45
CA LEU A 212 4.36 16.50 14.54
C LEU A 212 3.29 15.38 14.54
N GLY A 213 3.53 14.26 15.23
CA GLY A 213 2.68 13.08 15.18
C GLY A 213 2.66 12.41 13.79
N MET A 214 3.74 12.57 13.03
CA MET A 214 3.87 12.00 11.68
C MET A 214 4.38 10.57 11.76
N TYR A 215 3.63 9.62 11.20
CA TYR A 215 4.01 8.22 11.12
C TYR A 215 5.32 8.02 10.35
N THR A 216 6.17 7.11 10.80
CA THR A 216 7.49 6.86 10.23
C THR A 216 7.63 5.43 9.75
N SER A 217 8.07 5.25 8.51
CA SER A 217 8.30 3.93 7.91
C SER A 217 9.47 3.97 6.93
N GLY A 218 10.07 2.84 6.67
CA GLY A 218 11.15 2.75 5.67
C GLY A 218 12.16 1.68 5.97
N HIS A 219 13.36 1.90 5.44
CA HIS A 219 14.51 1.04 5.64
C HIS A 219 15.12 1.22 7.03
N ILE A 220 15.89 0.24 7.46
CA ILE A 220 16.75 0.35 8.65
C ILE A 220 18.07 0.98 8.21
N PRO A 221 18.41 2.22 8.62
CA PRO A 221 19.70 2.79 8.21
C PRO A 221 20.86 1.96 8.73
N TYR A 222 21.81 1.63 7.85
CA TYR A 222 22.93 0.74 8.18
C TYR A 222 23.73 1.22 9.39
N ALA A 223 23.89 2.53 9.54
CA ALA A 223 24.61 3.12 10.68
C ALA A 223 23.80 3.05 11.99
N VAL A 224 22.46 2.93 11.91
CA VAL A 224 21.55 2.96 13.08
C VAL A 224 21.24 1.55 13.58
N GLY A 225 20.94 0.62 12.68
CA GLY A 225 20.55 -0.76 13.01
C GLY A 225 19.18 -0.88 13.68
N LEU A 226 18.75 -2.13 13.89
CA LEU A 226 17.44 -2.42 14.47
C LEU A 226 17.26 -1.81 15.87
N GLU A 227 18.25 -1.95 16.74
CA GLU A 227 18.19 -1.40 18.11
C GLU A 227 18.02 0.12 18.10
N GLY A 228 18.70 0.81 17.18
CA GLY A 228 18.63 2.26 17.06
C GLY A 228 17.25 2.74 16.58
N ILE A 229 16.68 2.11 15.54
CA ILE A 229 15.35 2.50 15.05
C ILE A 229 14.26 2.26 16.11
N LEU A 230 14.37 1.16 16.86
CA LEU A 230 13.43 0.85 17.94
C LEU A 230 13.57 1.83 19.12
N ALA A 231 14.80 2.22 19.47
CA ALA A 231 15.06 3.20 20.54
C ALA A 231 14.47 4.59 20.18
N GLU A 232 14.56 4.99 18.93
CA GLU A 232 13.96 6.25 18.43
C GLU A 232 12.45 6.12 18.18
N GLY A 233 11.89 4.91 18.23
CA GLY A 233 10.45 4.67 18.09
C GLY A 233 9.95 4.79 16.65
N MET A 234 10.72 4.31 15.67
CA MET A 234 10.25 4.15 14.29
C MET A 234 9.02 3.23 14.26
N ASP A 235 8.00 3.61 13.51
CA ASP A 235 6.67 2.97 13.58
C ASP A 235 6.57 1.68 12.78
N GLU A 236 7.36 1.50 11.70
CA GLU A 236 7.24 0.37 10.78
C GLU A 236 8.53 0.13 9.98
N ILE A 237 8.84 -1.14 9.69
CA ILE A 237 9.91 -1.55 8.77
C ILE A 237 9.31 -1.89 7.40
N ALA A 238 9.91 -1.37 6.33
CA ALA A 238 9.35 -1.41 4.98
C ALA A 238 9.55 -2.73 4.22
N HIS A 239 10.52 -3.56 4.57
CA HIS A 239 10.89 -4.79 3.84
C HIS A 239 11.39 -5.86 4.82
N VAL A 240 11.10 -7.13 4.54
CA VAL A 240 11.67 -8.23 5.33
C VAL A 240 13.20 -8.25 5.19
N GLU A 241 13.72 -7.97 4.01
CA GLU A 241 15.16 -7.95 3.72
C GLU A 241 15.95 -6.95 4.58
N GLU A 242 15.31 -5.93 5.13
CA GLU A 242 15.95 -4.95 6.02
C GLU A 242 16.43 -5.56 7.35
N LEU A 243 15.98 -6.77 7.67
CA LEU A 243 16.45 -7.52 8.84
C LEU A 243 17.69 -8.36 8.53
N LEU A 244 18.06 -8.57 7.27
CA LEU A 244 19.24 -9.34 6.88
C LEU A 244 20.55 -8.78 7.46
N PRO A 245 20.81 -7.46 7.50
CA PRO A 245 22.02 -6.91 8.09
C PRO A 245 22.21 -7.20 9.59
N GLU A 246 21.15 -7.63 10.29
CA GLU A 246 21.25 -8.03 11.70
C GLU A 246 21.92 -9.40 11.91
N PHE A 247 22.12 -10.16 10.84
CA PHE A 247 22.81 -11.45 10.81
C PHE A 247 24.25 -11.36 10.28
N ILE A 248 24.70 -10.15 9.90
CA ILE A 248 26.03 -9.91 9.34
C ILE A 248 26.85 -9.07 10.33
N ASP A 249 28.06 -9.54 10.65
CA ASP A 249 28.99 -8.78 11.48
C ASP A 249 29.76 -7.77 10.62
N PHE A 250 29.43 -6.49 10.77
CA PHE A 250 30.11 -5.38 10.11
C PHE A 250 30.13 -4.14 11.00
N ASP A 251 31.13 -3.25 10.77
CA ASP A 251 31.25 -2.01 11.53
C ASP A 251 30.27 -0.94 11.06
N ARG A 252 29.22 -0.71 11.83
CA ARG A 252 28.17 0.29 11.55
C ARG A 252 28.66 1.75 11.73
N ASN A 253 29.81 1.97 12.38
CA ASN A 253 30.36 3.31 12.63
C ASN A 253 31.20 3.85 11.44
N LYS A 254 31.26 3.12 10.35
CA LYS A 254 31.97 3.58 9.16
C LYS A 254 31.24 4.76 8.51
N ASN A 255 32.03 5.77 8.11
CA ASN A 255 31.52 6.88 7.31
C ASN A 255 31.66 6.53 5.83
N LEU A 256 30.63 5.90 5.26
CA LEU A 256 30.58 5.44 3.88
C LEU A 256 29.54 6.23 3.08
N THR A 257 29.79 6.40 1.79
CA THR A 257 28.78 6.94 0.85
C THR A 257 27.71 5.89 0.56
N PRO A 258 26.54 6.27 0.03
CA PRO A 258 25.49 5.32 -0.37
C PRO A 258 26.00 4.20 -1.28
N GLU A 259 26.92 4.52 -2.20
CA GLU A 259 27.49 3.58 -3.17
C GLU A 259 28.47 2.60 -2.53
N GLU A 260 29.06 2.93 -1.36
CA GLU A 260 30.03 2.12 -0.65
C GLU A 260 29.40 1.17 0.37
N TRP A 261 28.22 1.52 0.92
CA TRP A 261 27.57 0.72 1.98
C TRP A 261 27.24 -0.70 1.54
N LEU A 262 26.50 -0.86 0.43
CA LEU A 262 26.09 -2.18 -0.01
C LEU A 262 27.27 -3.09 -0.38
N PRO A 263 28.26 -2.64 -1.18
CA PRO A 263 29.47 -3.44 -1.42
C PRO A 263 30.20 -3.85 -0.14
N TYR A 264 30.31 -2.96 0.85
CA TYR A 264 30.96 -3.26 2.13
C TYR A 264 30.22 -4.35 2.91
N ILE A 265 28.89 -4.29 2.99
CA ILE A 265 28.07 -5.30 3.69
C ILE A 265 28.14 -6.63 2.95
N VAL A 266 28.07 -6.63 1.61
CA VAL A 266 28.20 -7.83 0.78
C VAL A 266 29.59 -8.48 0.98
N GLU A 267 30.67 -7.70 1.01
CA GLU A 267 32.02 -8.22 1.30
C GLU A 267 32.07 -8.87 2.70
N ALA A 268 31.49 -8.22 3.71
CA ALA A 268 31.42 -8.78 5.06
C ALA A 268 30.66 -10.10 5.09
N ALA A 269 29.53 -10.20 4.39
CA ALA A 269 28.74 -11.43 4.26
C ALA A 269 29.52 -12.55 3.57
N LEU A 270 30.20 -12.25 2.46
CA LEU A 270 31.04 -13.22 1.71
C LEU A 270 32.22 -13.76 2.53
N LEU A 271 32.72 -13.00 3.51
CA LEU A 271 33.79 -13.45 4.42
C LEU A 271 33.25 -14.35 5.54
N GLN A 272 31.96 -14.26 5.88
CA GLN A 272 31.34 -15.01 6.96
C GLN A 272 30.69 -16.32 6.50
N TRP A 273 30.29 -16.42 5.20
CA TRP A 273 29.52 -17.53 4.67
C TRP A 273 30.31 -18.34 3.65
N ASP A 274 30.33 -19.66 3.81
CA ASP A 274 31.01 -20.59 2.89
C ASP A 274 30.03 -21.06 1.78
N PHE A 275 30.00 -20.33 0.67
CA PHE A 275 29.18 -20.66 -0.52
C PHE A 275 29.57 -21.98 -1.20
N SER A 276 30.65 -22.64 -0.81
CA SER A 276 30.99 -23.97 -1.29
C SER A 276 30.27 -25.10 -0.51
N SER A 277 29.67 -24.77 0.64
CA SER A 277 28.93 -25.71 1.47
C SER A 277 27.55 -26.01 0.91
N SER A 278 27.23 -27.29 0.72
CA SER A 278 25.88 -27.72 0.34
C SER A 278 24.85 -27.63 1.49
N THR A 279 25.28 -27.36 2.71
CA THR A 279 24.45 -27.19 3.91
C THR A 279 24.35 -25.73 4.36
N LEU A 280 24.90 -24.79 3.58
CA LEU A 280 25.00 -23.37 3.95
C LEU A 280 23.69 -22.79 4.53
N GLN A 281 22.55 -23.01 3.86
CA GLN A 281 21.26 -22.52 4.32
C GLN A 281 20.87 -23.11 5.69
N ALA A 282 20.98 -24.43 5.85
CA ALA A 282 20.60 -25.11 7.10
C ALA A 282 21.55 -24.75 8.26
N ASP A 283 22.83 -24.59 7.96
CA ASP A 283 23.83 -24.17 8.95
C ASP A 283 23.55 -22.73 9.38
N PHE A 284 23.29 -21.82 8.43
CA PHE A 284 22.92 -20.43 8.72
C PHE A 284 21.68 -20.35 9.63
N GLU A 285 20.60 -21.06 9.29
CA GLU A 285 19.37 -21.07 10.07
C GLU A 285 19.58 -21.60 11.50
N THR A 286 20.44 -22.60 11.64
CA THR A 286 20.76 -23.19 12.94
C THR A 286 21.60 -22.22 13.79
N ASP A 287 22.64 -21.63 13.21
CA ASP A 287 23.59 -20.78 13.92
C ASP A 287 22.97 -19.42 14.29
N ASN A 288 21.98 -18.95 13.53
CA ASN A 288 21.35 -17.66 13.70
C ASN A 288 19.96 -17.70 14.36
N LEU A 289 19.51 -18.87 14.85
CA LEU A 289 18.18 -19.00 15.45
C LEU A 289 17.99 -18.08 16.67
N GLU A 290 19.01 -17.94 17.53
CA GLU A 290 18.94 -17.03 18.69
C GLU A 290 18.83 -15.56 18.26
N THR A 291 19.51 -15.17 17.17
CA THR A 291 19.41 -13.83 16.59
C THR A 291 18.00 -13.56 16.05
N LEU A 292 17.41 -14.54 15.33
CA LEU A 292 16.03 -14.41 14.84
C LEU A 292 15.02 -14.25 15.99
N VAL A 293 15.17 -15.07 17.04
CA VAL A 293 14.30 -14.97 18.24
C VAL A 293 14.47 -13.59 18.89
N ARG A 294 15.68 -13.08 19.03
CA ARG A 294 15.93 -11.73 19.58
C ARG A 294 15.26 -10.65 18.73
N ILE A 295 15.41 -10.69 17.40
CA ILE A 295 14.78 -9.74 16.47
C ILE A 295 13.25 -9.76 16.62
N THR A 296 12.66 -10.94 16.59
CA THR A 296 11.19 -11.07 16.69
C THR A 296 10.65 -10.65 18.05
N ASP A 297 11.37 -10.92 19.14
CA ASP A 297 11.01 -10.45 20.48
C ASP A 297 11.09 -8.93 20.60
N GLN A 298 12.11 -8.30 20.02
CA GLN A 298 12.25 -6.85 19.98
C GLN A 298 11.11 -6.19 19.19
N LEU A 299 10.81 -6.66 17.99
CA LEU A 299 9.73 -6.15 17.14
C LEU A 299 8.35 -6.31 17.83
N ARG A 300 8.09 -7.48 18.41
CA ARG A 300 6.85 -7.75 19.15
C ARG A 300 6.72 -6.83 20.36
N SER A 301 7.78 -6.63 21.13
CA SER A 301 7.78 -5.78 22.33
C SER A 301 7.56 -4.31 21.99
N ALA A 302 8.10 -3.86 20.86
CA ALA A 302 7.93 -2.51 20.33
C ALA A 302 6.62 -2.33 19.53
N ASN A 303 5.90 -3.42 19.22
CA ASN A 303 4.72 -3.43 18.35
C ASN A 303 4.97 -2.77 16.99
N VAL A 304 6.10 -3.10 16.37
CA VAL A 304 6.53 -2.60 15.06
C VAL A 304 6.13 -3.60 13.97
N PRO A 305 5.22 -3.24 13.06
CA PRO A 305 4.86 -4.05 11.91
C PRO A 305 5.98 -4.07 10.86
N VAL A 306 5.93 -5.11 10.00
CA VAL A 306 6.84 -5.26 8.86
C VAL A 306 6.02 -5.42 7.59
N CYS A 307 6.34 -4.62 6.56
CA CYS A 307 5.78 -4.81 5.22
C CYS A 307 6.62 -5.86 4.48
N THR A 308 5.97 -6.83 3.83
CA THR A 308 6.67 -8.04 3.37
C THR A 308 7.51 -7.82 2.12
N THR A 309 6.92 -7.38 1.02
CA THR A 309 7.56 -7.11 -0.29
C THR A 309 8.45 -8.25 -0.82
N MET A 310 8.14 -9.50 -0.49
CA MET A 310 8.92 -10.67 -0.88
C MET A 310 8.93 -10.91 -2.39
N VAL A 311 7.93 -10.40 -3.10
CA VAL A 311 7.85 -10.47 -4.57
C VAL A 311 9.05 -9.81 -5.25
N VAL A 312 9.75 -8.88 -4.61
CA VAL A 312 10.97 -8.26 -5.14
C VAL A 312 12.03 -9.32 -5.38
N ASP A 313 12.34 -10.11 -4.35
CA ASP A 313 13.35 -11.18 -4.44
C ASP A 313 12.87 -12.34 -5.31
N ASP A 314 11.58 -12.69 -5.26
CA ASP A 314 10.99 -13.70 -6.14
C ASP A 314 11.19 -13.34 -7.63
N ILE A 315 10.87 -12.12 -8.01
CA ILE A 315 11.09 -11.60 -9.37
C ILE A 315 12.58 -11.55 -9.74
N ILE A 316 13.46 -11.21 -8.79
CA ILE A 316 14.91 -11.27 -9.01
C ILE A 316 15.33 -12.72 -9.33
N GLN A 317 14.88 -13.71 -8.56
CA GLN A 317 15.16 -15.12 -8.83
C GLN A 317 14.68 -15.53 -10.22
N TRP A 318 13.45 -15.16 -10.60
CA TRP A 318 12.91 -15.46 -11.93
C TRP A 318 13.78 -14.85 -13.05
N LYS A 319 14.19 -13.60 -12.91
CA LYS A 319 15.05 -12.91 -13.89
C LYS A 319 16.44 -13.57 -14.05
N LEU A 320 17.01 -14.03 -12.94
CA LEU A 320 18.37 -14.60 -12.94
C LEU A 320 18.37 -16.07 -13.36
N LEU A 321 17.43 -16.86 -12.86
CA LEU A 321 17.44 -18.33 -13.00
C LEU A 321 16.49 -18.81 -14.10
N HIS A 322 15.41 -18.07 -14.41
CA HIS A 322 14.36 -18.45 -15.34
C HIS A 322 13.98 -17.31 -16.31
N PRO A 323 14.95 -16.70 -17.02
CA PRO A 323 14.72 -15.48 -17.82
C PRO A 323 13.66 -15.65 -18.92
N GLU A 324 13.55 -16.85 -19.52
CA GLU A 324 12.52 -17.14 -20.53
C GLU A 324 11.12 -17.18 -19.93
N ALA A 325 10.98 -17.78 -18.74
CA ALA A 325 9.71 -17.80 -18.01
C ALA A 325 9.31 -16.39 -17.56
N PHE A 326 10.26 -15.59 -17.07
CA PHE A 326 10.03 -14.19 -16.74
C PHE A 326 9.51 -13.41 -17.96
N LEU A 327 10.13 -13.52 -19.14
CA LEU A 327 9.68 -12.85 -20.35
C LEU A 327 8.33 -13.35 -20.87
N GLY A 328 7.98 -14.60 -20.58
CA GLY A 328 6.71 -15.22 -20.99
C GLY A 328 5.49 -14.82 -20.16
N ARG A 329 5.65 -14.02 -19.11
CA ARG A 329 4.52 -13.59 -18.27
C ARG A 329 3.57 -12.67 -19.04
N PRO A 330 2.25 -12.95 -19.06
CA PRO A 330 1.28 -12.15 -19.82
C PRO A 330 1.19 -10.71 -19.35
N GLU A 331 1.36 -10.46 -18.05
CA GLU A 331 1.30 -9.12 -17.45
C GLU A 331 2.48 -8.22 -17.86
N ASN A 332 3.57 -8.76 -18.40
CA ASN A 332 4.69 -7.96 -18.91
C ASN A 332 4.28 -6.98 -20.02
N GLN A 333 3.16 -7.21 -20.69
CA GLN A 333 2.60 -6.26 -21.66
C GLN A 333 2.31 -4.88 -21.07
N TYR A 334 2.19 -4.78 -19.76
CA TYR A 334 1.94 -3.52 -19.02
C TYR A 334 3.21 -2.82 -18.55
N LEU A 335 4.38 -3.46 -18.69
CA LEU A 335 5.67 -2.82 -18.41
C LEU A 335 6.12 -1.92 -19.58
N PRO A 336 6.95 -0.91 -19.30
CA PRO A 336 7.59 -0.13 -20.35
C PRO A 336 8.39 -1.02 -21.31
N SER A 337 8.21 -0.86 -22.61
CA SER A 337 8.94 -1.66 -23.62
C SER A 337 10.45 -1.52 -23.49
N ALA A 338 10.94 -0.32 -23.17
CA ALA A 338 12.37 -0.07 -22.95
C ALA A 338 12.96 -0.92 -21.80
N TYR A 339 12.15 -1.22 -20.77
CA TYR A 339 12.57 -2.12 -19.70
C TYR A 339 12.74 -3.55 -20.21
N LEU A 340 11.75 -4.07 -20.93
CA LEU A 340 11.81 -5.43 -21.50
C LEU A 340 12.95 -5.59 -22.51
N GLU A 341 13.19 -4.58 -23.36
CA GLU A 341 14.32 -4.55 -24.28
C GLU A 341 15.67 -4.56 -23.54
N SER A 342 15.80 -3.78 -22.45
CA SER A 342 17.00 -3.78 -21.61
C SER A 342 17.25 -5.15 -20.99
N PHE A 343 16.19 -5.79 -20.50
CA PHE A 343 16.26 -7.15 -19.95
C PHE A 343 16.70 -8.17 -21.02
N GLN A 344 16.13 -8.12 -22.22
CA GLN A 344 16.51 -9.02 -23.34
C GLN A 344 17.98 -8.86 -23.76
N ARG A 345 18.55 -7.65 -23.64
CA ARG A 345 19.97 -7.41 -23.90
C ARG A 345 20.90 -7.79 -22.76
N GLY A 346 20.37 -8.23 -21.60
CA GLY A 346 21.17 -8.52 -20.39
C GLY A 346 21.73 -7.27 -19.71
N GLU A 347 21.09 -6.12 -19.92
CA GLU A 347 21.50 -4.81 -19.39
C GLU A 347 20.60 -4.34 -18.21
N GLU A 348 19.61 -5.14 -17.84
CA GLU A 348 18.73 -4.81 -16.71
C GLU A 348 19.53 -4.81 -15.40
N LYS A 349 19.12 -3.93 -14.48
CA LYS A 349 19.84 -3.62 -13.21
C LYS A 349 20.26 -4.87 -12.44
N HIS A 350 19.32 -5.80 -12.21
CA HIS A 350 19.62 -7.00 -11.39
C HIS A 350 20.47 -8.02 -12.15
N GLN A 351 20.26 -8.18 -13.48
CA GLN A 351 21.13 -9.01 -14.30
C GLN A 351 22.59 -8.52 -14.29
N VAL A 352 22.79 -7.19 -14.25
CA VAL A 352 24.13 -6.60 -14.15
C VAL A 352 24.69 -6.73 -12.76
N GLN A 353 23.89 -6.45 -11.73
CA GLN A 353 24.28 -6.45 -10.32
C GLN A 353 24.67 -7.84 -9.82
N PHE A 354 23.87 -8.87 -10.16
CA PHE A 354 24.08 -10.24 -9.67
C PHE A 354 24.82 -11.14 -10.67
N ARG A 355 25.41 -10.58 -11.72
CA ARG A 355 26.16 -11.37 -12.70
C ARG A 355 27.32 -12.12 -12.05
N GLY A 356 27.26 -13.46 -12.05
CA GLY A 356 28.22 -14.34 -11.38
C GLY A 356 28.07 -14.38 -9.86
N MET A 357 26.94 -13.89 -9.34
CA MET A 357 26.56 -13.94 -7.92
C MET A 357 25.15 -14.51 -7.74
N GLU A 358 24.70 -15.37 -8.65
CA GLU A 358 23.36 -15.96 -8.65
C GLU A 358 23.13 -16.79 -7.38
N ASP A 359 24.15 -17.51 -6.90
CA ASP A 359 24.09 -18.29 -5.65
C ASP A 359 23.91 -17.38 -4.42
N LEU A 360 24.52 -16.18 -4.41
CA LEU A 360 24.32 -15.19 -3.35
C LEU A 360 22.87 -14.69 -3.34
N ALA A 361 22.31 -14.37 -4.51
CA ALA A 361 20.93 -13.93 -4.61
C ALA A 361 19.95 -15.02 -4.14
N ALA A 362 20.20 -16.29 -4.52
CA ALA A 362 19.39 -17.42 -4.07
C ALA A 362 19.48 -17.64 -2.55
N PHE A 363 20.67 -17.53 -1.99
CA PHE A 363 20.89 -17.67 -0.55
C PHE A 363 20.23 -16.54 0.24
N LYS A 364 20.36 -15.27 -0.22
CA LYS A 364 19.66 -14.13 0.37
C LYS A 364 18.16 -14.38 0.43
N TYR A 365 17.55 -14.80 -0.69
CA TYR A 365 16.12 -15.10 -0.75
C TYR A 365 15.72 -16.23 0.23
N GLY A 366 16.56 -17.25 0.38
CA GLY A 366 16.37 -18.30 1.39
C GLY A 366 16.34 -17.75 2.81
N ILE A 367 17.25 -16.82 3.14
CA ILE A 367 17.28 -16.15 4.45
C ILE A 367 16.00 -15.33 4.65
N ASP A 368 15.60 -14.52 3.68
CA ASP A 368 14.42 -13.65 3.79
C ASP A 368 13.15 -14.48 4.01
N ARG A 369 12.99 -15.64 3.33
CA ARG A 369 11.93 -16.59 3.55
C ARG A 369 11.94 -17.17 4.98
N TRP A 370 13.11 -17.53 5.48
CA TRP A 370 13.27 -18.04 6.85
C TRP A 370 12.93 -16.96 7.90
N VAL A 371 13.35 -15.72 7.68
CA VAL A 371 13.03 -14.58 8.53
C VAL A 371 11.51 -14.32 8.50
N LEU A 372 10.88 -14.30 7.31
CA LEU A 372 9.44 -14.15 7.16
C LEU A 372 8.65 -15.20 7.96
N ALA A 373 9.06 -16.47 7.86
CA ALA A 373 8.45 -17.56 8.65
C ALA A 373 8.64 -17.36 10.17
N GLY A 374 9.78 -16.79 10.57
CA GLY A 374 10.04 -16.41 11.97
C GLY A 374 9.11 -15.29 12.45
N LEU A 375 8.94 -14.25 11.65
CA LEU A 375 8.04 -13.13 11.94
C LEU A 375 6.57 -13.61 12.08
N GLN A 376 6.10 -14.48 11.17
CA GLN A 376 4.76 -15.08 11.22
C GLN A 376 4.58 -15.86 12.53
N LYS A 377 5.51 -16.77 12.84
CA LYS A 377 5.44 -17.61 14.07
C LYS A 377 5.45 -16.77 15.35
N ALA A 378 6.16 -15.64 15.33
CA ALA A 378 6.19 -14.70 16.45
C ALA A 378 4.93 -13.84 16.56
N GLY A 379 4.03 -13.88 15.58
CA GLY A 379 2.80 -13.07 15.54
C GLY A 379 3.07 -11.58 15.32
N ILE A 380 4.14 -11.25 14.58
CA ILE A 380 4.39 -9.86 14.14
C ILE A 380 3.30 -9.45 13.16
N LEU A 381 2.81 -8.22 13.28
CA LEU A 381 1.86 -7.65 12.33
C LEU A 381 2.55 -7.48 10.96
N LEU A 382 2.13 -8.26 9.97
CA LEU A 382 2.68 -8.20 8.63
C LEU A 382 1.74 -7.47 7.68
N LEU A 383 2.31 -6.70 6.77
CA LEU A 383 1.59 -5.93 5.76
C LEU A 383 1.94 -6.44 4.36
N LEU A 384 0.91 -6.56 3.52
CA LEU A 384 1.09 -6.91 2.11
C LEU A 384 1.61 -5.68 1.35
N GLY A 385 2.73 -5.81 0.63
CA GLY A 385 3.29 -4.77 -0.21
C GLY A 385 4.10 -5.36 -1.35
N THR A 386 4.26 -4.64 -2.46
CA THR A 386 4.90 -5.19 -3.67
C THR A 386 6.17 -4.48 -4.09
N ASP A 387 6.42 -3.27 -3.60
CA ASP A 387 7.46 -2.36 -4.11
C ASP A 387 7.35 -2.08 -5.62
N SER A 388 6.13 -2.21 -6.17
CA SER A 388 5.85 -1.96 -7.58
C SER A 388 5.95 -0.47 -7.93
N GLY A 389 6.07 -0.16 -9.22
CA GLY A 389 6.11 1.22 -9.72
C GLY A 389 7.51 1.83 -9.82
N THR A 390 8.56 1.17 -9.32
CA THR A 390 9.95 1.66 -9.43
C THR A 390 10.47 1.75 -10.87
N GLY A 391 9.76 1.12 -11.82
CA GLY A 391 10.05 1.19 -13.26
C GLY A 391 11.28 0.40 -13.72
N GLY A 392 12.04 -0.18 -12.80
CA GLY A 392 13.28 -0.90 -13.10
C GLY A 392 13.38 -2.30 -12.51
N MET A 393 12.29 -2.82 -11.93
CA MET A 393 12.34 -4.11 -11.21
C MET A 393 11.57 -5.23 -11.89
N GLY A 394 10.71 -4.93 -12.87
CA GLY A 394 9.87 -5.93 -13.55
C GLY A 394 8.67 -6.39 -12.72
N ILE A 395 8.35 -5.63 -11.67
CA ILE A 395 7.17 -5.80 -10.83
C ILE A 395 6.03 -5.02 -11.46
N VAL A 396 4.96 -5.71 -11.85
CA VAL A 396 3.84 -5.10 -12.56
C VAL A 396 2.83 -4.55 -11.55
N PRO A 397 2.54 -3.24 -11.54
CA PRO A 397 1.55 -2.65 -10.65
C PRO A 397 0.21 -3.39 -10.68
N GLY A 398 -0.35 -3.70 -9.52
CA GLY A 398 -1.59 -4.44 -9.36
C GLY A 398 -1.42 -5.95 -9.49
N TYR A 399 -0.81 -6.46 -10.56
CA TYR A 399 -0.60 -7.91 -10.75
C TYR A 399 0.30 -8.52 -9.69
N SER A 400 1.37 -7.83 -9.32
CA SER A 400 2.34 -8.36 -8.36
C SER A 400 1.80 -8.53 -6.93
N ILE A 401 0.59 -8.02 -6.65
CA ILE A 401 -0.08 -8.31 -5.37
C ILE A 401 -0.42 -9.81 -5.24
N HIS A 402 -0.77 -10.45 -6.36
CA HIS A 402 -1.06 -11.88 -6.40
C HIS A 402 0.21 -12.72 -6.26
N ASP A 403 1.32 -12.26 -6.86
CA ASP A 403 2.64 -12.86 -6.65
C ASP A 403 3.04 -12.79 -5.18
N GLU A 404 2.84 -11.65 -4.50
CA GLU A 404 3.12 -11.51 -3.08
C GLU A 404 2.25 -12.45 -2.23
N LEU A 405 0.94 -12.52 -2.52
CA LEU A 405 0.03 -13.47 -1.85
C LEU A 405 0.49 -14.92 -2.05
N ARG A 406 0.92 -15.29 -3.27
CA ARG A 406 1.46 -16.63 -3.57
C ARG A 406 2.71 -16.92 -2.75
N VAL A 407 3.66 -15.97 -2.69
CA VAL A 407 4.88 -16.11 -1.89
C VAL A 407 4.56 -16.30 -0.40
N LEU A 408 3.58 -15.59 0.15
CA LEU A 408 3.14 -15.81 1.53
C LEU A 408 2.60 -17.23 1.74
N ILE A 409 1.73 -17.73 0.85
CA ILE A 409 1.21 -19.10 0.92
C ILE A 409 2.34 -20.13 0.84
N GLU A 410 3.30 -19.97 -0.07
CA GLU A 410 4.46 -20.85 -0.21
C GLU A 410 5.35 -20.85 1.05
N ASN A 411 5.31 -19.78 1.84
CA ASN A 411 6.00 -19.65 3.12
C ASN A 411 5.14 -20.11 4.33
N GLY A 412 4.00 -20.76 4.09
CA GLY A 412 3.21 -21.43 5.12
C GLY A 412 2.11 -20.60 5.76
N PHE A 413 1.80 -19.43 5.19
CA PHE A 413 0.63 -18.65 5.60
C PHE A 413 -0.65 -19.36 5.15
N SER A 414 -1.68 -19.33 5.97
CA SER A 414 -3.03 -19.65 5.51
C SER A 414 -3.56 -18.57 4.56
N PRO A 415 -4.53 -18.89 3.69
CA PRO A 415 -5.18 -17.87 2.86
C PRO A 415 -5.76 -16.70 3.69
N TYR A 416 -6.30 -17.00 4.87
CA TYR A 416 -6.78 -15.97 5.79
C TYR A 416 -5.67 -15.02 6.24
N GLU A 417 -4.51 -15.54 6.66
CA GLU A 417 -3.38 -14.71 7.11
C GLU A 417 -2.82 -13.87 5.96
N ALA A 418 -2.67 -14.43 4.76
CA ALA A 418 -2.20 -13.72 3.59
C ALA A 418 -3.16 -12.57 3.20
N ILE A 419 -4.48 -12.83 3.15
CA ILE A 419 -5.49 -11.80 2.88
C ILE A 419 -5.53 -10.76 4.01
N ALA A 420 -5.37 -11.16 5.27
CA ALA A 420 -5.36 -10.25 6.40
C ALA A 420 -4.22 -9.24 6.31
N ALA A 421 -3.05 -9.61 5.79
CA ALA A 421 -1.92 -8.70 5.58
C ALA A 421 -2.28 -7.51 4.67
N GLY A 422 -3.10 -7.75 3.64
CA GLY A 422 -3.57 -6.72 2.70
C GLY A 422 -4.95 -6.13 3.02
N THR A 423 -5.56 -6.48 4.15
CA THR A 423 -6.90 -5.98 4.53
C THR A 423 -6.92 -5.48 5.98
N VAL A 424 -7.17 -6.34 6.94
CA VAL A 424 -7.29 -5.99 8.37
C VAL A 424 -6.01 -5.34 8.90
N ASN A 425 -4.85 -5.94 8.63
CA ASN A 425 -3.57 -5.43 9.13
C ASN A 425 -3.24 -4.07 8.51
N ALA A 426 -3.50 -3.92 7.20
CA ALA A 426 -3.36 -2.64 6.50
C ALA A 426 -4.23 -1.55 7.13
N SER A 427 -5.50 -1.87 7.45
CA SER A 427 -6.41 -0.91 8.08
C SER A 427 -5.94 -0.46 9.48
N ILE A 428 -5.37 -1.38 10.27
CA ILE A 428 -4.81 -1.07 11.59
C ILE A 428 -3.66 -0.05 11.48
N VAL A 429 -2.77 -0.25 10.51
CA VAL A 429 -1.65 0.68 10.28
C VAL A 429 -2.12 2.01 9.74
N VAL A 430 -3.05 2.03 8.79
CA VAL A 430 -3.61 3.28 8.26
C VAL A 430 -4.36 4.05 9.35
N GLU A 431 -5.09 3.38 10.24
CA GLU A 431 -5.72 4.01 11.42
C GLU A 431 -4.68 4.68 12.31
N LYS A 432 -3.58 4.00 12.62
CA LYS A 432 -2.48 4.60 13.40
C LYS A 432 -1.83 5.78 12.68
N MET A 433 -1.68 5.69 11.37
CA MET A 433 -1.01 6.69 10.52
C MET A 433 -1.85 7.96 10.33
N THR A 434 -3.16 7.82 10.08
CA THR A 434 -4.02 8.92 9.63
C THR A 434 -5.32 9.10 10.43
N GLY A 435 -5.74 8.09 11.21
CA GLY A 435 -7.09 8.03 11.81
C GLY A 435 -8.20 7.66 10.81
N ASP A 436 -7.87 7.11 9.63
CA ASP A 436 -8.82 6.79 8.53
C ASP A 436 -8.75 5.29 8.14
N GLY A 437 -8.58 4.40 9.11
CA GLY A 437 -8.53 2.94 8.93
C GLY A 437 -9.92 2.30 8.83
N ASP A 438 -10.86 2.93 8.15
CA ASP A 438 -12.25 2.51 8.06
C ASP A 438 -12.53 1.51 6.92
N PHE A 439 -11.56 0.65 6.58
CA PHE A 439 -11.62 -0.37 5.53
C PHE A 439 -11.13 -1.74 6.03
N GLY A 440 -10.91 -2.70 5.14
CA GLY A 440 -10.28 -3.99 5.42
C GLY A 440 -11.18 -5.05 6.05
N THR A 441 -12.42 -4.70 6.42
CA THR A 441 -13.46 -5.64 6.87
C THR A 441 -14.81 -5.29 6.24
N ILE A 442 -15.71 -6.29 6.10
CA ILE A 442 -17.10 -6.03 5.71
C ILE A 442 -17.94 -5.86 6.98
N GLU A 443 -18.05 -4.61 7.44
CA GLU A 443 -18.83 -4.21 8.60
C GLU A 443 -19.56 -2.89 8.33
N MET A 444 -20.68 -2.67 9.03
CA MET A 444 -21.41 -1.41 8.93
C MET A 444 -20.54 -0.21 9.33
N GLY A 445 -20.60 0.85 8.55
CA GLY A 445 -19.82 2.09 8.74
C GLY A 445 -18.43 2.06 8.09
N LYS A 446 -17.93 0.90 7.70
CA LYS A 446 -16.67 0.79 6.95
C LYS A 446 -16.80 1.30 5.53
N ARG A 447 -15.69 1.72 4.93
CA ARG A 447 -15.59 2.11 3.54
C ARG A 447 -15.89 0.90 2.65
N ALA A 448 -16.72 1.09 1.63
CA ALA A 448 -17.09 0.05 0.70
C ALA A 448 -15.98 -0.16 -0.34
N ASP A 449 -14.92 -0.83 0.11
CA ASP A 449 -13.82 -1.36 -0.67
C ASP A 449 -14.00 -2.88 -0.69
N LEU A 450 -14.48 -3.42 -1.81
CA LEU A 450 -14.98 -4.80 -1.90
C LEU A 450 -14.53 -5.45 -3.21
N ILE A 451 -14.27 -6.75 -3.15
CA ILE A 451 -14.01 -7.60 -4.31
C ILE A 451 -15.07 -8.70 -4.35
N LEU A 452 -15.70 -8.88 -5.50
CA LEU A 452 -16.56 -10.02 -5.78
C LEU A 452 -15.75 -11.05 -6.56
N VAL A 453 -15.60 -12.25 -6.01
CA VAL A 453 -14.83 -13.37 -6.59
C VAL A 453 -15.69 -14.61 -6.73
N ARG A 454 -15.33 -15.52 -7.64
CA ARG A 454 -16.13 -16.69 -7.99
C ARG A 454 -16.20 -17.72 -6.87
N ASP A 455 -15.04 -18.09 -6.34
CA ASP A 455 -14.87 -19.18 -5.39
C ASP A 455 -14.43 -18.65 -4.02
N ASN A 456 -14.38 -19.53 -3.01
CA ASN A 456 -14.01 -19.15 -1.65
C ASN A 456 -12.51 -18.79 -1.55
N PRO A 457 -12.13 -17.53 -1.34
CA PRO A 457 -10.73 -17.13 -1.29
C PRO A 457 -9.97 -17.65 -0.06
N LEU A 458 -10.70 -18.17 0.95
CA LEU A 458 -10.09 -18.86 2.09
C LEU A 458 -9.72 -20.33 1.79
N GLU A 459 -10.23 -20.88 0.67
CA GLU A 459 -9.91 -22.23 0.19
C GLU A 459 -8.95 -22.20 -1.00
N ASP A 460 -9.16 -21.24 -1.92
CA ASP A 460 -8.33 -21.01 -3.10
C ASP A 460 -8.11 -19.51 -3.30
N ILE A 461 -6.93 -19.04 -2.92
CA ILE A 461 -6.57 -17.61 -3.01
C ILE A 461 -6.48 -17.11 -4.46
N THR A 462 -6.26 -18.03 -5.43
CA THR A 462 -6.10 -17.65 -6.85
C THR A 462 -7.38 -17.10 -7.46
N THR A 463 -8.55 -17.34 -6.85
CA THR A 463 -9.83 -16.76 -7.28
C THR A 463 -9.82 -15.22 -7.25
N ILE A 464 -8.89 -14.60 -6.50
CA ILE A 464 -8.75 -13.13 -6.41
C ILE A 464 -8.10 -12.55 -7.67
N GLU A 465 -7.35 -13.33 -8.45
CA GLU A 465 -6.65 -12.90 -9.66
C GLU A 465 -7.63 -12.47 -10.78
N GLU A 466 -8.83 -13.06 -10.81
CA GLU A 466 -9.87 -12.76 -11.80
C GLU A 466 -11.17 -12.31 -11.11
N PRO A 467 -11.23 -11.08 -10.58
CA PRO A 467 -12.42 -10.60 -9.90
C PRO A 467 -13.60 -10.46 -10.86
N LEU A 468 -14.79 -10.87 -10.41
CA LEU A 468 -16.07 -10.61 -11.09
C LEU A 468 -16.45 -9.12 -11.07
N GLY A 469 -15.78 -8.37 -10.21
CA GLY A 469 -15.86 -6.93 -10.13
C GLY A 469 -15.29 -6.41 -8.82
N VAL A 470 -15.01 -5.12 -8.80
CA VAL A 470 -14.37 -4.40 -7.69
C VAL A 470 -15.18 -3.17 -7.34
N MET A 471 -15.37 -2.93 -6.07
CA MET A 471 -15.90 -1.66 -5.57
C MET A 471 -14.80 -0.92 -4.81
N ALA A 472 -14.46 0.28 -5.26
CA ALA A 472 -13.48 1.14 -4.60
C ALA A 472 -14.17 2.42 -4.10
N ALA A 473 -14.15 2.66 -2.79
CA ALA A 473 -14.84 3.76 -2.13
C ALA A 473 -16.29 3.92 -2.62
N GLY A 474 -17.02 2.81 -2.70
CA GLY A 474 -18.43 2.75 -3.13
C GLY A 474 -18.68 2.86 -4.63
N ARG A 475 -17.65 2.93 -5.47
CA ARG A 475 -17.78 2.91 -6.93
C ARG A 475 -17.58 1.50 -7.45
N TRP A 476 -18.61 0.98 -8.09
CA TRP A 476 -18.59 -0.36 -8.67
C TRP A 476 -18.00 -0.37 -10.08
N TYR A 477 -17.06 -1.26 -10.29
CA TYR A 477 -16.45 -1.60 -11.58
C TYR A 477 -16.75 -3.08 -11.84
N SER A 478 -17.61 -3.37 -12.83
CA SER A 478 -17.88 -4.74 -13.25
C SER A 478 -16.63 -5.36 -13.93
N GLN A 479 -16.60 -6.67 -14.06
CA GLN A 479 -15.53 -7.38 -14.78
C GLN A 479 -15.31 -6.80 -16.19
N GLU A 480 -16.40 -6.48 -16.93
CA GLU A 480 -16.33 -5.84 -18.23
C GLU A 480 -15.67 -4.45 -18.15
N THR A 481 -16.09 -3.63 -17.19
CA THR A 481 -15.49 -2.29 -16.97
C THR A 481 -14.02 -2.39 -16.60
N LEU A 482 -13.63 -3.36 -15.75
CA LEU A 482 -12.23 -3.58 -15.39
C LEU A 482 -11.40 -3.97 -16.63
N ALA A 483 -11.92 -4.88 -17.46
CA ALA A 483 -11.25 -5.28 -18.70
C ALA A 483 -11.05 -4.08 -19.65
N GLU A 484 -12.07 -3.21 -19.81
CA GLU A 484 -11.95 -1.99 -20.61
C GLU A 484 -10.89 -1.01 -20.06
N LEU A 485 -10.78 -0.90 -18.73
CA LEU A 485 -9.80 -0.01 -18.10
C LEU A 485 -8.34 -0.41 -18.34
N ILE A 486 -8.09 -1.69 -18.57
CA ILE A 486 -6.74 -2.23 -18.79
C ILE A 486 -6.47 -2.61 -20.23
N GLU A 487 -7.39 -2.32 -21.17
CA GLU A 487 -7.13 -2.51 -22.59
C GLU A 487 -6.06 -1.51 -23.05
N PRO A 488 -4.91 -1.99 -23.60
CA PRO A 488 -3.87 -1.09 -24.09
C PRO A 488 -4.36 -0.23 -25.24
N ALA A 489 -4.18 1.08 -25.14
CA ALA A 489 -4.66 2.04 -26.12
C ALA A 489 -3.99 1.92 -27.52
N ASN A 490 -2.85 1.23 -27.62
CA ASN A 490 -1.97 1.20 -28.80
C ASN A 490 -1.71 -0.20 -29.38
N LEU A 491 -2.57 -1.19 -29.15
CA LEU A 491 -2.45 -2.44 -29.90
C LEU A 491 -2.76 -2.15 -31.39
N PRO A 492 -1.83 -2.45 -32.34
CA PRO A 492 -2.11 -2.32 -33.77
C PRO A 492 -3.34 -3.16 -34.12
N ALA A 493 -4.19 -2.64 -35.01
CA ALA A 493 -5.46 -3.25 -35.40
C ALA A 493 -5.34 -4.71 -35.96
N SER A 494 -4.11 -5.19 -36.17
CA SER A 494 -3.80 -6.55 -36.66
C SER A 494 -3.75 -7.61 -35.53
N GLU A 495 -3.83 -7.25 -34.25
CA GLU A 495 -3.83 -8.19 -33.11
C GLU A 495 -5.18 -8.24 -32.37
N LYS A 496 -6.21 -7.61 -32.96
CA LYS A 496 -7.60 -7.62 -32.43
C LYS A 496 -8.50 -8.69 -33.05
N GLU A 497 -7.93 -9.80 -33.60
CA GLU A 497 -8.70 -10.96 -34.09
C GLU A 497 -8.41 -12.23 -33.30
#